data_4bbf22f96be71c772e9b9317be0bee75
#
_entry.id   4bbf22f96be71c772e9b9317be0bee75
#
_cell.length_a   1.000
_cell.length_b   1.000
_cell.length_c   1.000
_cell.angle_alpha   90.00
_cell.angle_beta   90.00
_cell.angle_gamma   90.00
#
_symmetry.space_group_name_H-M   'P 1'
#
loop_
_entity.id
_entity.type
_entity.pdbx_description
1 polymer ?
#
loop_
_entity_poly.entity_id
_entity_poly.type
_entity_poly.pdbx_seq_one_letter_code
_entity_poly.pdbx_strand_id
1 'polypeptide(L)'
;MEVPQPPSPYAMDDPLRTVGPKANDLWKPVLAAVAGMACGGAFYLLGEAEFIVADETATFFDPHTSYGMVSAYEAVYMAQRMPMGEVARMALMGTAERLSARRAYETGLVSEVAPAGEALTAAIRAASVIASYPTEAVQGTVRALWAAKEAALAQALARAPELIALGNLPPGRQAALFAARTPGFRTR
;
A
#
# COMPACT_ATOMS: atom_id res chain seq x y z
N MET A 1 -15.93 -17.96 4.15
CA MET A 1 -16.46 -16.74 3.51
C MET A 1 -16.23 -16.92 2.02
N GLU A 2 -17.28 -17.00 1.25
CA GLU A 2 -17.18 -17.07 -0.20
C GLU A 2 -16.80 -15.68 -0.72
N VAL A 3 -15.71 -15.58 -1.48
CA VAL A 3 -15.34 -14.32 -2.14
C VAL A 3 -16.33 -14.13 -3.30
N PRO A 4 -17.08 -13.03 -3.34
CA PRO A 4 -17.98 -12.75 -4.45
C PRO A 4 -17.22 -12.78 -5.77
N GLN A 5 -17.70 -13.55 -6.73
CA GLN A 5 -17.11 -13.58 -8.07
C GLN A 5 -17.69 -12.41 -8.88
N PRO A 6 -16.86 -11.63 -9.55
CA PRO A 6 -17.37 -10.57 -10.42
C PRO A 6 -18.21 -11.19 -11.56
N PRO A 7 -19.30 -10.51 -11.97
CA PRO A 7 -20.22 -11.05 -13.01
C PRO A 7 -19.56 -11.11 -14.40
N SER A 8 -18.44 -10.47 -14.59
CA SER A 8 -17.63 -10.57 -15.81
C SER A 8 -16.17 -10.21 -15.52
N PRO A 9 -15.22 -10.59 -16.38
CA PRO A 9 -13.82 -10.19 -16.26
C PRO A 9 -13.60 -8.66 -16.27
N TYR A 10 -14.56 -7.91 -16.77
CA TYR A 10 -14.51 -6.46 -16.86
C TYR A 10 -15.22 -5.75 -15.69
N ALA A 11 -15.97 -6.49 -14.89
CA ALA A 11 -16.72 -5.97 -13.75
C ALA A 11 -15.99 -6.32 -12.45
N MET A 12 -14.75 -5.86 -12.32
CA MET A 12 -14.02 -6.02 -11.07
C MET A 12 -14.47 -4.95 -10.07
N ASP A 13 -15.24 -5.38 -9.09
CA ASP A 13 -15.57 -4.59 -7.91
C ASP A 13 -14.56 -4.94 -6.80
N ASP A 14 -13.56 -4.08 -6.64
CA ASP A 14 -12.62 -4.20 -5.53
C ASP A 14 -13.01 -3.19 -4.43
N PRO A 15 -13.63 -3.67 -3.34
CA PRO A 15 -14.11 -2.79 -2.27
C PRO A 15 -12.98 -2.04 -1.58
N LEU A 16 -11.74 -2.51 -1.64
CA LEU A 16 -10.58 -1.83 -1.05
C LEU A 16 -10.25 -0.52 -1.78
N ARG A 17 -10.67 -0.34 -3.02
CA ARG A 17 -10.50 0.94 -3.74
C ARG A 17 -11.21 2.12 -3.08
N THR A 18 -12.19 1.86 -2.24
CA THR A 18 -12.96 2.90 -1.54
C THR A 18 -12.51 3.15 -0.10
N VAL A 19 -11.45 2.47 0.38
CA VAL A 19 -10.99 2.65 1.77
C VAL A 19 -10.02 3.82 1.93
N GLY A 20 -9.38 4.25 0.84
CA GLY A 20 -8.37 5.31 0.86
C GLY A 20 -8.96 6.71 1.09
N PRO A 21 -8.24 7.62 1.72
CA PRO A 21 -8.72 8.97 1.97
C PRO A 21 -8.96 9.78 0.68
N LYS A 22 -8.15 9.61 -0.34
CA LYS A 22 -8.30 10.35 -1.61
C LYS A 22 -9.45 9.77 -2.45
N ALA A 23 -9.65 8.46 -2.40
CA ALA A 23 -10.82 7.80 -2.98
C ALA A 23 -12.15 8.32 -2.38
N ASN A 24 -12.11 8.85 -1.16
CA ASN A 24 -13.25 9.47 -0.46
C ASN A 24 -13.20 11.00 -0.46
N ASP A 25 -12.46 11.60 -1.35
CA ASP A 25 -12.38 13.06 -1.52
C ASP A 25 -11.92 13.81 -0.25
N LEU A 26 -11.16 13.13 0.60
CA LEU A 26 -10.62 13.71 1.84
C LEU A 26 -9.28 14.41 1.56
N TRP A 27 -9.31 15.73 1.58
CA TRP A 27 -8.14 16.58 1.28
C TRP A 27 -7.45 17.15 2.52
N LYS A 28 -7.77 16.67 3.70
CA LYS A 28 -6.94 16.87 4.89
C LYS A 28 -5.72 15.95 4.81
N PRO A 29 -4.55 16.36 5.32
CA PRO A 29 -3.40 15.46 5.44
C PRO A 29 -3.75 14.23 6.26
N VAL A 30 -3.42 13.06 5.75
CA VAL A 30 -3.55 11.77 6.42
C VAL A 30 -2.16 11.18 6.61
N LEU A 31 -1.78 10.95 7.85
CA LEU A 31 -0.52 10.33 8.21
C LEU A 31 -0.79 8.90 8.65
N ALA A 32 -0.05 7.95 8.11
CA ALA A 32 -0.14 6.56 8.52
C ALA A 32 0.88 6.25 9.60
N ALA A 33 0.43 5.66 10.71
CA ALA A 33 1.30 5.08 11.73
C ALA A 33 1.27 3.55 11.60
N VAL A 34 2.44 2.96 11.35
CA VAL A 34 2.56 1.52 11.09
C VAL A 34 3.41 0.85 12.14
N ALA A 35 2.84 -0.18 12.79
CA ALA A 35 3.51 -1.08 13.70
C ALA A 35 3.25 -2.53 13.25
N GLY A 36 4.22 -3.42 13.41
CA GLY A 36 4.09 -4.81 13.03
C GLY A 36 3.97 -5.00 11.51
N MET A 37 3.01 -5.77 11.04
CA MET A 37 2.92 -6.20 9.65
C MET A 37 1.94 -5.36 8.83
N ALA A 38 2.41 -4.78 7.72
CA ALA A 38 1.58 -4.14 6.70
C ALA A 38 1.77 -4.87 5.35
N CYS A 39 0.68 -5.41 4.79
CA CYS A 39 0.76 -6.15 3.53
C CYS A 39 -0.51 -6.07 2.70
N GLY A 40 -0.39 -6.35 1.40
CA GLY A 40 -1.53 -6.45 0.47
C GLY A 40 -2.44 -5.23 0.57
N GLY A 41 -3.70 -5.43 0.95
CA GLY A 41 -4.70 -4.37 1.06
C GLY A 41 -4.31 -3.16 1.93
N ALA A 42 -3.32 -3.28 2.82
CA ALA A 42 -2.80 -2.13 3.55
C ALA A 42 -2.25 -1.04 2.61
N PHE A 43 -1.73 -1.42 1.46
CA PHE A 43 -1.15 -0.47 0.50
C PHE A 43 -2.16 0.46 -0.16
N TYR A 44 -3.44 0.14 -0.14
CA TYR A 44 -4.49 1.09 -0.56
C TYR A 44 -4.55 2.31 0.37
N LEU A 45 -4.49 2.09 1.69
CA LEU A 45 -4.43 3.17 2.67
C LEU A 45 -3.07 3.87 2.65
N LEU A 46 -1.98 3.10 2.69
CA LEU A 46 -0.63 3.65 2.72
C LEU A 46 -0.30 4.42 1.43
N GLY A 47 -0.82 3.96 0.29
CA GLY A 47 -0.68 4.63 -1.00
C GLY A 47 -1.29 6.03 -1.02
N GLU A 48 -2.36 6.25 -0.27
CA GLU A 48 -3.11 7.51 -0.22
C GLU A 48 -2.81 8.39 1.01
N ALA A 49 -1.95 7.94 1.93
CA ALA A 49 -1.43 8.79 3.00
C ALA A 49 -0.40 9.80 2.48
N GLU A 50 -0.26 10.97 3.09
CA GLU A 50 0.77 11.94 2.72
C GLU A 50 2.15 11.40 3.04
N PHE A 51 2.33 10.85 4.23
CA PHE A 51 3.54 10.14 4.61
C PHE A 51 3.27 9.07 5.67
N ILE A 52 4.25 8.19 5.84
CA ILE A 52 4.18 7.03 6.73
C ILE A 52 5.24 7.18 7.82
N VAL A 53 4.81 7.04 9.06
CA VAL A 53 5.68 6.84 10.22
C VAL A 53 5.58 5.37 10.61
N ALA A 54 6.69 4.68 10.68
CA ALA A 54 6.74 3.28 11.12
C ALA A 54 7.51 3.17 12.43
N ASP A 55 7.20 2.20 13.27
CA ASP A 55 8.13 1.83 14.32
C ASP A 55 9.10 0.71 13.86
N GLU A 56 10.12 0.44 14.66
CA GLU A 56 11.16 -0.55 14.37
C GLU A 56 10.63 -1.97 14.13
N THR A 57 9.41 -2.28 14.62
CA THR A 57 8.77 -3.60 14.43
C THR A 57 8.08 -3.75 13.08
N ALA A 58 7.87 -2.64 12.37
CA ALA A 58 7.10 -2.64 11.14
C ALA A 58 7.81 -3.42 10.02
N THR A 59 7.03 -4.23 9.31
CA THR A 59 7.47 -4.94 8.12
C THR A 59 6.45 -4.80 7.00
N PHE A 60 6.93 -4.74 5.76
CA PHE A 60 6.10 -4.52 4.57
C PHE A 60 6.37 -5.62 3.54
N PHE A 61 5.33 -6.16 2.93
CA PHE A 61 5.44 -7.11 1.82
C PHE A 61 4.14 -7.21 1.03
N ASP A 62 4.20 -7.75 -0.17
CA ASP A 62 3.02 -8.02 -0.96
C ASP A 62 2.89 -9.53 -1.22
N PRO A 63 1.84 -10.21 -0.73
CA PRO A 63 1.71 -11.65 -0.82
C PRO A 63 1.13 -12.17 -2.14
N HIS A 64 0.59 -11.31 -3.01
CA HIS A 64 -0.26 -11.69 -4.13
C HIS A 64 0.37 -12.74 -5.04
N THR A 65 1.58 -12.52 -5.53
CA THR A 65 2.27 -13.43 -6.45
C THR A 65 2.49 -14.82 -5.86
N SER A 66 2.74 -14.91 -4.55
CA SER A 66 2.90 -16.19 -3.85
C SER A 66 1.63 -17.05 -3.90
N TYR A 67 0.47 -16.43 -4.08
CA TYR A 67 -0.82 -17.12 -4.11
C TYR A 67 -1.45 -17.14 -5.51
N GLY A 68 -0.66 -16.85 -6.54
CA GLY A 68 -1.13 -16.87 -7.92
C GLY A 68 -2.08 -15.73 -8.27
N MET A 69 -1.95 -14.60 -7.56
CA MET A 69 -2.67 -13.36 -7.81
C MET A 69 -1.73 -12.30 -8.35
N VAL A 70 -2.28 -11.39 -9.15
CA VAL A 70 -1.54 -10.22 -9.64
C VAL A 70 -1.53 -9.14 -8.57
N SER A 71 -0.33 -8.67 -8.19
CA SER A 71 -0.14 -7.43 -7.44
C SER A 71 -0.34 -6.26 -8.40
N ALA A 72 -1.53 -5.71 -8.47
CA ALA A 72 -1.84 -4.64 -9.39
C ALA A 72 -1.97 -3.28 -8.69
N TYR A 73 -2.99 -3.12 -7.87
CA TYR A 73 -3.21 -1.85 -7.16
C TYR A 73 -2.10 -1.53 -6.17
N GLU A 74 -1.67 -2.52 -5.40
CA GLU A 74 -0.58 -2.42 -4.42
C GLU A 74 0.70 -1.94 -5.10
N ALA A 75 1.09 -2.58 -6.20
CA ALA A 75 2.28 -2.22 -6.94
C ALA A 75 2.19 -0.82 -7.55
N VAL A 76 1.01 -0.42 -8.06
CA VAL A 76 0.75 0.93 -8.58
C VAL A 76 0.95 2.00 -7.50
N TYR A 77 0.35 1.80 -6.31
CA TYR A 77 0.52 2.72 -5.19
C TYR A 77 1.97 2.80 -4.71
N MET A 78 2.65 1.66 -4.61
CA MET A 78 4.05 1.62 -4.16
C MET A 78 5.02 2.23 -5.17
N ALA A 79 4.75 2.11 -6.47
CA ALA A 79 5.56 2.72 -7.51
C ALA A 79 5.58 4.26 -7.46
N GLN A 80 4.60 4.87 -6.78
CA GLN A 80 4.59 6.31 -6.53
C GLN A 80 5.44 6.73 -5.30
N ARG A 81 6.01 5.77 -4.58
CA ARG A 81 6.70 6.01 -3.30
C ARG A 81 8.12 5.46 -3.24
N MET A 82 8.39 4.38 -3.97
CA MET A 82 9.69 3.70 -3.94
C MET A 82 10.27 3.56 -5.35
N PRO A 83 11.60 3.39 -5.48
CA PRO A 83 12.21 3.01 -6.74
C PRO A 83 11.59 1.73 -7.32
N MET A 84 11.37 1.68 -8.63
CA MET A 84 10.72 0.58 -9.32
C MET A 84 11.35 -0.80 -9.00
N GLY A 85 12.67 -0.87 -8.86
CA GLY A 85 13.36 -2.13 -8.51
C GLY A 85 12.96 -2.67 -7.13
N GLU A 86 12.71 -1.78 -6.15
CA GLU A 86 12.26 -2.17 -4.81
C GLU A 86 10.80 -2.63 -4.82
N VAL A 87 9.94 -1.95 -5.58
CA VAL A 87 8.54 -2.35 -5.78
C VAL A 87 8.46 -3.71 -6.46
N ALA A 88 9.20 -3.88 -7.56
CA ALA A 88 9.25 -5.15 -8.28
C ALA A 88 9.75 -6.30 -7.38
N ARG A 89 10.79 -6.04 -6.58
CA ARG A 89 11.29 -7.04 -5.63
C ARG A 89 10.24 -7.40 -4.59
N MET A 90 9.59 -6.43 -3.97
CA MET A 90 8.53 -6.67 -2.98
C MET A 90 7.37 -7.48 -3.57
N ALA A 91 6.87 -7.09 -4.75
CA ALA A 91 5.75 -7.76 -5.41
C ALA A 91 6.10 -9.17 -5.90
N LEU A 92 7.32 -9.37 -6.45
CA LEU A 92 7.72 -10.66 -7.03
C LEU A 92 8.27 -11.65 -5.99
N MET A 93 8.88 -11.18 -4.90
CA MET A 93 9.32 -12.05 -3.81
C MET A 93 8.18 -12.53 -2.92
N GLY A 94 7.04 -11.85 -2.94
CA GLY A 94 5.83 -12.29 -2.27
C GLY A 94 6.05 -12.49 -0.76
N THR A 95 5.61 -13.64 -0.26
CA THR A 95 5.73 -13.99 1.16
C THR A 95 7.14 -14.42 1.58
N ALA A 96 8.05 -14.64 0.64
CA ALA A 96 9.42 -15.10 0.95
C ALA A 96 10.28 -13.99 1.57
N GLU A 97 9.92 -12.72 1.36
CA GLU A 97 10.71 -11.59 1.84
C GLU A 97 9.84 -10.49 2.42
N ARG A 98 10.33 -9.83 3.47
CA ARG A 98 9.72 -8.63 4.05
C ARG A 98 10.72 -7.49 4.09
N LEU A 99 10.24 -6.30 3.77
CA LEU A 99 10.97 -5.06 3.94
C LEU A 99 10.88 -4.63 5.41
N SER A 100 12.01 -4.43 6.09
CA SER A 100 12.02 -3.87 7.45
C SER A 100 11.65 -2.39 7.44
N ALA A 101 11.29 -1.83 8.59
CA ALA A 101 11.05 -0.40 8.77
C ALA A 101 12.26 0.44 8.33
N ARG A 102 13.46 -0.01 8.69
CA ARG A 102 14.72 0.63 8.31
C ARG A 102 14.90 0.66 6.79
N ARG A 103 14.72 -0.48 6.13
CA ARG A 103 14.85 -0.53 4.67
C ARG A 103 13.74 0.26 3.97
N ALA A 104 12.52 0.25 4.50
CA ALA A 104 11.41 1.06 4.01
C ALA A 104 11.72 2.57 4.08
N TYR A 105 12.41 3.00 5.14
CA TYR A 105 12.90 4.37 5.27
C TYR A 105 13.98 4.69 4.22
N GLU A 106 14.97 3.82 4.04
CA GLU A 106 16.06 4.00 3.07
C GLU A 106 15.55 4.07 1.62
N THR A 107 14.45 3.40 1.31
CA THR A 107 13.83 3.40 -0.02
C THR A 107 12.76 4.48 -0.23
N GLY A 108 12.44 5.25 0.81
CA GLY A 108 11.49 6.37 0.74
C GLY A 108 10.02 5.97 0.93
N LEU A 109 9.71 4.70 1.24
CA LEU A 109 8.35 4.29 1.60
C LEU A 109 7.92 4.92 2.93
N VAL A 110 8.81 4.92 3.91
CA VAL A 110 8.61 5.46 5.26
C VAL A 110 9.42 6.76 5.41
N SER A 111 8.81 7.77 6.02
CA SER A 111 9.44 9.08 6.23
C SER A 111 10.13 9.21 7.58
N GLU A 112 9.73 8.40 8.57
CA GLU A 112 10.28 8.40 9.92
C GLU A 112 10.20 7.00 10.50
N VAL A 113 11.27 6.55 11.18
CA VAL A 113 11.28 5.31 11.97
C VAL A 113 11.34 5.69 13.45
N ALA A 114 10.32 5.32 14.20
CA ALA A 114 10.21 5.54 15.64
C ALA A 114 10.63 4.27 16.42
N PRO A 115 10.98 4.39 17.71
CA PRO A 115 11.16 3.23 18.58
C PRO A 115 9.92 2.32 18.59
N ALA A 116 10.14 1.04 18.94
CA ALA A 116 9.06 0.05 19.02
C ALA A 116 7.88 0.53 19.90
N GLY A 117 6.68 0.49 19.35
CA GLY A 117 5.45 0.94 20.00
C GLY A 117 5.18 2.46 19.93
N GLU A 118 6.06 3.26 19.31
CA GLU A 118 5.95 4.72 19.29
C GLU A 118 5.48 5.31 17.96
N ALA A 119 5.18 4.49 16.96
CA ALA A 119 4.75 4.99 15.64
C ALA A 119 3.57 5.97 15.73
N LEU A 120 2.55 5.66 16.52
CA LEU A 120 1.37 6.53 16.68
C LEU A 120 1.73 7.85 17.36
N THR A 121 2.52 7.81 18.42
CA THR A 121 2.98 9.01 19.14
C THR A 121 3.77 9.93 18.23
N ALA A 122 4.67 9.38 17.43
CA ALA A 122 5.45 10.13 16.45
C ALA A 122 4.56 10.73 15.33
N ALA A 123 3.60 9.96 14.83
CA ALA A 123 2.64 10.46 13.83
C ALA A 123 1.75 11.58 14.39
N ILE A 124 1.27 11.46 15.63
CA ILE A 124 0.47 12.50 16.29
C ILE A 124 1.30 13.77 16.48
N ARG A 125 2.57 13.67 16.88
CA ARG A 125 3.47 14.82 16.98
C ARG A 125 3.56 15.56 15.64
N ALA A 126 3.81 14.85 14.55
CA ALA A 126 3.86 15.43 13.22
C ALA A 126 2.52 16.06 12.79
N ALA A 127 1.41 15.35 13.02
CA ALA A 127 0.07 15.83 12.73
C ALA A 127 -0.27 17.12 13.51
N SER A 128 0.14 17.22 14.78
CA SER A 128 -0.07 18.40 15.63
C SER A 128 0.67 19.63 15.10
N VAL A 129 1.88 19.44 14.58
CA VAL A 129 2.63 20.52 13.92
C VAL A 129 1.87 20.99 12.67
N ILE A 130 1.45 20.08 11.80
CA ILE A 130 0.70 20.43 10.58
C ILE A 130 -0.62 21.13 10.93
N ALA A 131 -1.33 20.65 11.95
CA ALA A 131 -2.58 21.24 12.39
C ALA A 131 -2.46 22.65 12.97
N SER A 132 -1.26 23.10 13.32
CA SER A 132 -1.02 24.47 13.76
C SER A 132 -0.90 25.48 12.62
N TYR A 133 -0.81 25.01 11.37
CA TYR A 133 -0.70 25.87 10.19
C TYR A 133 -2.07 26.26 9.62
N PRO A 134 -2.15 27.34 8.81
CA PRO A 134 -3.39 27.75 8.13
C PRO A 134 -3.97 26.61 7.30
N THR A 135 -5.24 26.27 7.53
CA THR A 135 -5.93 25.13 6.91
C THR A 135 -5.91 25.20 5.38
N GLU A 136 -6.14 26.40 4.82
CA GLU A 136 -6.19 26.63 3.37
C GLU A 136 -4.83 26.33 2.72
N ALA A 137 -3.74 26.75 3.36
CA ALA A 137 -2.38 26.49 2.88
C ALA A 137 -2.06 25.00 2.93
N VAL A 138 -2.42 24.32 4.02
CA VAL A 138 -2.20 22.88 4.19
C VAL A 138 -2.99 22.08 3.14
N GLN A 139 -4.29 22.33 3.02
CA GLN A 139 -5.14 21.62 2.04
C GLN A 139 -4.75 21.93 0.59
N GLY A 140 -4.42 23.17 0.30
CA GLY A 140 -3.91 23.58 -1.02
C GLY A 140 -2.62 22.85 -1.38
N THR A 141 -1.70 22.70 -0.41
CA THR A 141 -0.46 21.95 -0.59
C THR A 141 -0.73 20.48 -0.84
N VAL A 142 -1.64 19.84 -0.08
CA VAL A 142 -2.04 18.44 -0.30
C VAL A 142 -2.56 18.26 -1.73
N ARG A 143 -3.47 19.13 -2.19
CA ARG A 143 -4.00 19.07 -3.57
C ARG A 143 -2.90 19.23 -4.62
N ALA A 144 -1.96 20.15 -4.43
CA ALA A 144 -0.85 20.35 -5.35
C ALA A 144 0.08 19.13 -5.44
N LEU A 145 0.40 18.49 -4.30
CA LEU A 145 1.19 17.26 -4.24
C LEU A 145 0.50 16.10 -4.99
N TRP A 146 -0.81 15.95 -4.81
CA TRP A 146 -1.57 14.88 -5.47
C TRP A 146 -1.77 15.16 -6.96
N ALA A 147 -1.99 16.40 -7.37
CA ALA A 147 -2.08 16.76 -8.78
C ALA A 147 -0.84 16.35 -9.59
N ALA A 148 0.35 16.38 -8.96
CA ALA A 148 1.60 15.94 -9.60
C ALA A 148 1.63 14.43 -9.93
N LYS A 149 0.79 13.61 -9.29
CA LYS A 149 0.72 12.16 -9.48
C LYS A 149 -0.51 11.71 -10.24
N GLU A 150 -1.57 12.52 -10.26
CA GLU A 150 -2.93 12.12 -10.59
C GLU A 150 -3.04 11.46 -11.97
N ALA A 151 -2.43 12.02 -12.99
CA ALA A 151 -2.53 11.48 -14.34
C ALA A 151 -1.93 10.08 -14.47
N ALA A 152 -0.72 9.87 -13.95
CA ALA A 152 -0.04 8.57 -14.02
C ALA A 152 -0.74 7.53 -13.13
N LEU A 153 -1.19 7.93 -11.95
CA LEU A 153 -1.90 7.05 -11.01
C LEU A 153 -3.26 6.63 -11.59
N ALA A 154 -4.06 7.56 -12.09
CA ALA A 154 -5.37 7.26 -12.66
C ALA A 154 -5.26 6.31 -13.86
N GLN A 155 -4.30 6.53 -14.76
CA GLN A 155 -4.07 5.65 -15.91
C GLN A 155 -3.66 4.24 -15.49
N ALA A 156 -2.78 4.11 -14.50
CA ALA A 156 -2.31 2.81 -14.02
C ALA A 156 -3.43 2.04 -13.30
N LEU A 157 -4.21 2.72 -12.44
CA LEU A 157 -5.35 2.11 -11.73
C LEU A 157 -6.46 1.67 -12.70
N ALA A 158 -6.69 2.41 -13.78
CA ALA A 158 -7.68 2.03 -14.80
C ALA A 158 -7.34 0.71 -15.51
N ARG A 159 -6.05 0.37 -15.61
CA ARG A 159 -5.58 -0.90 -16.22
C ARG A 159 -5.53 -2.08 -15.25
N ALA A 160 -5.56 -1.85 -13.96
CA ALA A 160 -5.40 -2.89 -12.97
C ALA A 160 -6.45 -4.03 -13.10
N PRO A 161 -7.76 -3.78 -13.33
CA PRO A 161 -8.75 -4.84 -13.52
C PRO A 161 -8.42 -5.80 -14.66
N GLU A 162 -7.97 -5.26 -15.80
CA GLU A 162 -7.56 -6.06 -16.96
C GLU A 162 -6.38 -6.98 -16.61
N LEU A 163 -5.35 -6.43 -15.98
CA LEU A 163 -4.16 -7.19 -15.59
C LEU A 163 -4.48 -8.29 -14.58
N ILE A 164 -5.36 -8.01 -13.62
CA ILE A 164 -5.83 -8.99 -12.64
C ILE A 164 -6.62 -10.10 -13.34
N ALA A 165 -7.54 -9.75 -14.23
CA ALA A 165 -8.35 -10.73 -14.97
C ALA A 165 -7.50 -11.66 -15.85
N LEU A 166 -6.43 -11.13 -16.45
CA LEU A 166 -5.53 -11.90 -17.31
C LEU A 166 -4.51 -12.74 -16.54
N GLY A 167 -4.06 -12.29 -15.37
CA GLY A 167 -2.93 -12.88 -14.66
C GLY A 167 -3.29 -13.74 -13.45
N ASN A 168 -4.47 -13.59 -12.87
CA ASN A 168 -4.87 -14.37 -11.70
C ASN A 168 -5.13 -15.84 -12.06
N LEU A 169 -4.61 -16.73 -11.22
CA LEU A 169 -5.02 -18.14 -11.28
C LEU A 169 -6.49 -18.30 -10.88
N PRO A 170 -7.17 -19.39 -11.32
CA PRO A 170 -8.51 -19.73 -10.84
C PRO A 170 -8.55 -19.84 -9.30
N PRO A 171 -9.67 -19.49 -8.64
CA PRO A 171 -9.77 -19.46 -7.16
C PRO A 171 -9.35 -20.74 -6.47
N GLY A 172 -9.69 -21.90 -7.03
CA GLY A 172 -9.28 -23.21 -6.47
C GLY A 172 -7.75 -23.42 -6.47
N ARG A 173 -7.04 -22.88 -7.47
CA ARG A 173 -5.58 -22.93 -7.53
C ARG A 173 -4.95 -21.95 -6.54
N GLN A 174 -5.53 -20.78 -6.36
CA GLN A 174 -5.10 -19.80 -5.35
C GLN A 174 -5.25 -20.38 -3.93
N ALA A 175 -6.41 -20.99 -3.63
CA ALA A 175 -6.68 -21.64 -2.36
C ALA A 175 -5.69 -22.78 -2.06
N ALA A 176 -5.33 -23.57 -3.07
CA ALA A 176 -4.34 -24.64 -2.93
C ALA A 176 -2.94 -24.09 -2.59
N LEU A 177 -2.51 -23.02 -3.26
CA LEU A 177 -1.24 -22.36 -2.96
C LEU A 177 -1.23 -21.76 -1.54
N PHE A 178 -2.33 -21.14 -1.13
CA PHE A 178 -2.46 -20.61 0.23
C PHE A 178 -2.40 -21.73 1.29
N ALA A 179 -3.04 -22.84 1.05
CA ALA A 179 -3.02 -23.99 1.96
C ALA A 179 -1.62 -24.64 2.04
N ALA A 180 -0.90 -24.68 0.93
CA ALA A 180 0.45 -25.26 0.83
C ALA A 180 1.57 -24.31 1.29
N ARG A 181 1.25 -23.10 1.79
CA ARG A 181 2.27 -22.13 2.18
C ARG A 181 3.20 -22.68 3.25
N THR A 182 4.48 -22.48 3.07
CA THR A 182 5.50 -22.81 4.06
C THR A 182 5.73 -21.57 4.96
N PRO A 183 5.75 -21.74 6.30
CA PRO A 183 6.15 -20.68 7.21
C PRO A 183 7.63 -20.31 6.99
N GLY A 184 7.92 -19.02 7.02
CA GLY A 184 9.28 -18.51 6.94
C GLY A 184 9.41 -17.39 5.90
N PHE A 185 10.20 -16.38 6.25
CA PHE A 185 10.53 -15.26 5.37
C PHE A 185 11.88 -14.68 5.78
N ARG A 186 12.53 -14.01 4.82
CA ARG A 186 13.71 -13.19 5.09
C ARG A 186 13.27 -11.75 5.33
N THR A 187 13.79 -11.12 6.38
CA THR A 187 13.66 -9.65 6.56
C THR A 187 14.94 -8.98 6.06
N ARG A 188 14.79 -7.96 5.25
CA ARG A 188 15.90 -7.12 4.75
C ARG A 188 15.72 -5.65 5.08
#